data_4d592d582f6dc30d23b2b236f6425f0b
#
_entry.id   4d592d582f6dc30d23b2b236f6425f0b
#
_cell.length_a   1.000
_cell.length_b   1.000
_cell.length_c   1.000
_cell.angle_alpha   90.00
_cell.angle_beta   90.00
_cell.angle_gamma   90.00
#
_symmetry.space_group_name_H-M   'P 1'
#
loop_
_entity.id
_entity.type
_entity.pdbx_description
1 polymer ?
#
loop_
_entity_poly.entity_id
_entity_poly.type
_entity_poly.pdbx_seq_one_letter_code
_entity_poly.pdbx_strand_id
1 'polypeptide(L)'
;MKTKWNKFLKLGLVMPISVIGVIASCGNGHSNDEGTKKTPETPTNPGSGQTQSISDVSKISELVSSRKAEISAAKADPSKHFAMNMAIVTADGTVTDKSFNQSSWEAIQQMAAITGGEITSIDSSTDSLSQKYNSLINTNKNIWVLSGFQHNEALQSWLAIPENKQSFTSKKIIVIGIDLPGLDDVIPQGQYIRLNYKSEEAAYIAGYANAAFLAAKYPNDAARRSAITVGGGAFAAVTDFIAGYLAGIKAYNAANPTKKTKITANTIKLDTNFTVDVTSKQTLEGLAANGSPSTLLAVAGPLTGVFADIAAGDHDRFLIGVDTDQSLVYTRSTRRFFTSILKNLGYSLFSVLADLYTKKTNSKYLGGFVQSQKNAFVKLGYKDKFVDIANPTLPDSDKTLANKAIEDAKKHFDEKTANSTDVRKTLEIPEMDKDQQARINALVSEINK
;
A
#
# COMPACT_ATOMS: atom_id res chain seq x y z
N MET A 1 43.14 20.88 -21.47
CA MET A 1 44.12 20.39 -20.48
C MET A 1 43.70 18.99 -20.06
N LYS A 2 44.53 18.01 -20.29
CA LYS A 2 44.33 16.58 -19.98
C LYS A 2 44.72 16.32 -18.54
N THR A 3 43.92 15.61 -17.75
CA THR A 3 44.39 15.03 -16.48
C THR A 3 43.83 13.62 -16.32
N LYS A 4 44.65 12.74 -16.37
CA LYS A 4 45.00 11.36 -16.11
C LYS A 4 44.10 10.61 -15.11
N TRP A 5 43.63 9.46 -15.56
CA TRP A 5 43.17 8.32 -14.77
C TRP A 5 44.36 7.59 -14.13
N ASN A 6 44.23 7.22 -12.86
CA ASN A 6 45.09 6.24 -12.21
C ASN A 6 44.31 4.99 -11.87
N LYS A 7 44.78 3.87 -12.42
CA LYS A 7 44.41 2.49 -12.08
C LYS A 7 44.97 2.14 -10.70
N PHE A 8 44.19 1.47 -9.85
CA PHE A 8 44.73 0.67 -8.77
C PHE A 8 44.28 -0.78 -8.84
N LEU A 9 45.26 -1.62 -8.62
CA LEU A 9 45.39 -3.04 -8.80
C LEU A 9 44.48 -3.87 -7.88
N LYS A 10 44.11 -5.03 -8.41
CA LYS A 10 43.58 -6.19 -7.70
C LYS A 10 44.63 -6.73 -6.72
N LEU A 11 44.21 -7.06 -5.51
CA LEU A 11 44.88 -8.05 -4.68
C LEU A 11 43.84 -9.01 -4.11
N GLY A 12 43.93 -10.27 -4.51
CA GLY A 12 43.14 -11.36 -3.97
C GLY A 12 43.74 -11.79 -2.63
N LEU A 13 42.88 -12.12 -1.69
CA LEU A 13 43.26 -12.88 -0.52
C LEU A 13 42.34 -14.08 -0.38
N VAL A 14 42.94 -15.24 -0.60
CA VAL A 14 42.38 -16.56 -0.27
C VAL A 14 42.73 -16.83 1.18
N MET A 15 41.78 -17.23 2.03
CA MET A 15 42.03 -17.84 3.30
C MET A 15 40.96 -18.88 3.67
N PRO A 16 41.27 -19.88 4.51
CA PRO A 16 40.87 -21.26 4.28
C PRO A 16 39.68 -21.73 5.12
N ILE A 17 39.12 -22.84 4.64
CA ILE A 17 38.12 -23.67 5.28
C ILE A 17 38.67 -24.24 6.61
N SER A 18 37.95 -24.07 7.71
CA SER A 18 38.12 -24.79 8.95
C SER A 18 36.92 -25.70 9.20
N VAL A 19 37.16 -26.98 9.09
CA VAL A 19 36.27 -28.08 9.52
C VAL A 19 36.63 -28.45 10.95
N ILE A 20 35.69 -28.44 11.89
CA ILE A 20 35.69 -29.15 13.18
C ILE A 20 34.22 -29.10 13.63
N GLY A 21 33.53 -30.13 14.10
CA GLY A 21 33.80 -31.46 14.54
C GLY A 21 32.55 -31.90 15.28
N VAL A 22 32.10 -33.09 14.98
CA VAL A 22 30.90 -33.74 15.54
C VAL A 22 31.16 -34.15 16.98
N ILE A 23 30.21 -33.88 17.88
CA ILE A 23 30.09 -34.66 19.11
C ILE A 23 28.68 -35.26 19.13
N ALA A 24 28.64 -36.58 19.06
CA ALA A 24 27.46 -37.40 19.25
C ALA A 24 27.23 -37.63 20.75
N SER A 25 25.99 -37.57 21.19
CA SER A 25 25.56 -38.18 22.45
C SER A 25 24.34 -39.05 22.15
N CYS A 26 24.46 -40.33 22.46
CA CYS A 26 23.47 -41.37 22.26
C CYS A 26 22.35 -41.28 23.32
N GLY A 27 21.10 -41.47 22.91
CA GLY A 27 19.99 -41.84 23.77
C GLY A 27 18.95 -42.59 22.94
N ASN A 28 18.77 -43.88 23.25
CA ASN A 28 17.91 -44.85 22.54
C ASN A 28 16.42 -44.50 22.64
N GLY A 29 15.71 -44.69 21.52
CA GLY A 29 14.26 -44.76 21.48
C GLY A 29 13.82 -45.08 20.04
N HIS A 30 13.47 -46.36 19.79
CA HIS A 30 12.96 -46.85 18.50
C HIS A 30 11.62 -46.22 18.13
N SER A 31 11.53 -45.66 16.93
CA SER A 31 10.36 -45.82 16.04
C SER A 31 10.77 -45.41 14.63
N ASN A 32 10.50 -46.31 13.67
CA ASN A 32 10.73 -46.12 12.25
C ASN A 32 9.86 -45.00 11.71
N ASP A 33 10.48 -44.01 11.06
CA ASP A 33 9.76 -43.24 10.04
C ASP A 33 10.76 -42.80 8.96
N GLU A 34 10.50 -43.18 7.74
CA GLU A 34 11.34 -42.92 6.58
C GLU A 34 11.33 -41.44 6.24
N GLY A 35 12.48 -40.79 6.36
CA GLY A 35 12.68 -39.42 5.99
C GLY A 35 12.62 -39.16 4.50
N THR A 36 11.47 -38.75 3.97
CA THR A 36 11.36 -38.15 2.65
C THR A 36 11.89 -36.71 2.69
N LYS A 37 12.95 -36.46 1.93
CA LYS A 37 13.45 -35.09 1.61
C LYS A 37 12.32 -34.32 0.94
N LYS A 38 11.76 -33.30 1.60
CA LYS A 38 10.87 -32.34 0.97
C LYS A 38 11.67 -31.47 -0.01
N THR A 39 11.44 -31.70 -1.29
CA THR A 39 11.74 -30.76 -2.37
C THR A 39 10.88 -29.51 -2.18
N PRO A 40 11.36 -28.28 -2.49
CA PRO A 40 10.52 -27.09 -2.45
C PRO A 40 9.33 -27.27 -3.38
N GLU A 41 8.13 -27.22 -2.84
CA GLU A 41 6.91 -27.34 -3.62
C GLU A 41 6.76 -26.11 -4.55
N THR A 42 6.77 -26.35 -5.83
CA THR A 42 6.27 -25.42 -6.85
C THR A 42 4.81 -25.10 -6.52
N PRO A 43 4.37 -23.82 -6.54
CA PRO A 43 2.97 -23.49 -6.30
C PRO A 43 2.08 -24.19 -7.32
N THR A 44 1.36 -25.22 -6.89
CA THR A 44 0.39 -25.90 -7.72
C THR A 44 -0.81 -24.99 -7.92
N ASN A 45 -1.12 -24.75 -9.20
CA ASN A 45 -2.38 -24.19 -9.66
C ASN A 45 -3.54 -24.96 -9.00
N PRO A 46 -4.51 -24.34 -8.32
CA PRO A 46 -5.65 -25.08 -7.79
C PRO A 46 -6.50 -25.56 -8.95
N GLY A 47 -6.28 -26.82 -9.32
CA GLY A 47 -7.17 -27.56 -10.21
C GLY A 47 -8.55 -27.66 -9.58
N SER A 48 -9.56 -27.53 -10.43
CA SER A 48 -10.99 -27.64 -10.17
C SER A 48 -11.34 -28.67 -9.08
N GLY A 49 -11.84 -28.22 -7.92
CA GLY A 49 -12.51 -29.11 -7.00
C GLY A 49 -12.47 -28.81 -5.49
N GLN A 50 -11.75 -27.80 -5.00
CA GLN A 50 -11.88 -27.35 -3.62
C GLN A 50 -12.08 -25.85 -3.58
N THR A 51 -13.25 -25.41 -3.12
CA THR A 51 -13.52 -24.03 -2.75
C THR A 51 -12.71 -23.69 -1.49
N GLN A 52 -11.43 -23.36 -1.68
CA GLN A 52 -10.67 -22.72 -0.64
C GLN A 52 -11.37 -21.39 -0.34
N SER A 53 -11.79 -21.17 0.92
CA SER A 53 -12.40 -19.90 1.32
C SER A 53 -11.41 -18.77 1.03
N ILE A 54 -11.80 -17.84 0.16
CA ILE A 54 -11.02 -16.65 -0.11
C ILE A 54 -11.02 -15.81 1.18
N SER A 55 -9.86 -15.41 1.63
CA SER A 55 -9.70 -14.50 2.77
C SER A 55 -10.38 -13.15 2.46
N ASP A 56 -10.80 -12.42 3.47
CA ASP A 56 -11.49 -11.12 3.33
C ASP A 56 -10.76 -10.02 4.12
N VAL A 57 -9.45 -9.98 4.02
CA VAL A 57 -8.63 -8.90 4.60
C VAL A 57 -9.00 -7.56 3.97
N SER A 58 -9.31 -7.56 2.68
CA SER A 58 -9.79 -6.41 1.91
C SER A 58 -11.21 -5.96 2.26
N LYS A 59 -11.98 -6.77 3.00
CA LYS A 59 -13.39 -6.51 3.38
C LYS A 59 -14.29 -6.16 2.17
N ILE A 60 -14.15 -6.89 1.08
CA ILE A 60 -14.91 -6.66 -0.17
C ILE A 60 -16.09 -7.61 -0.39
N SER A 61 -16.37 -8.52 0.54
CA SER A 61 -17.45 -9.52 0.41
C SER A 61 -18.81 -8.89 0.07
N GLU A 62 -19.15 -7.76 0.67
CA GLU A 62 -20.40 -7.04 0.38
C GLU A 62 -20.41 -6.48 -1.05
N LEU A 63 -19.31 -5.85 -1.48
CA LEU A 63 -19.16 -5.36 -2.86
C LEU A 63 -19.30 -6.51 -3.86
N VAL A 64 -18.60 -7.62 -3.62
CA VAL A 64 -18.65 -8.83 -4.47
C VAL A 64 -20.08 -9.33 -4.58
N SER A 65 -20.79 -9.44 -3.45
CA SER A 65 -22.19 -9.89 -3.41
C SER A 65 -23.10 -8.98 -4.22
N SER A 66 -22.93 -7.66 -4.11
CA SER A 66 -23.72 -6.67 -4.83
C SER A 66 -23.53 -6.69 -6.35
N ARG A 67 -22.32 -7.11 -6.82
CA ARG A 67 -21.97 -7.16 -8.24
C ARG A 67 -22.10 -8.54 -8.87
N LYS A 68 -22.29 -9.58 -8.07
CA LYS A 68 -22.27 -10.98 -8.53
C LYS A 68 -23.32 -11.27 -9.61
N ALA A 69 -24.53 -10.78 -9.46
CA ALA A 69 -25.60 -11.00 -10.41
C ALA A 69 -25.30 -10.41 -11.80
N GLU A 70 -24.80 -9.16 -11.85
CA GLU A 70 -24.40 -8.46 -13.06
C GLU A 70 -23.26 -9.20 -13.80
N ILE A 71 -22.21 -9.59 -13.05
CA ILE A 71 -21.07 -10.33 -13.62
C ILE A 71 -21.50 -11.69 -14.14
N SER A 72 -22.33 -12.43 -13.39
CA SER A 72 -22.85 -13.74 -13.81
C SER A 72 -23.73 -13.66 -15.04
N ALA A 73 -24.56 -12.62 -15.15
CA ALA A 73 -25.37 -12.39 -16.34
C ALA A 73 -24.51 -12.08 -17.57
N ALA A 74 -23.44 -11.27 -17.40
CA ALA A 74 -22.49 -11.01 -18.48
C ALA A 74 -21.75 -12.31 -18.91
N LYS A 75 -21.36 -13.16 -17.94
CA LYS A 75 -20.72 -14.45 -18.23
C LYS A 75 -21.54 -15.35 -19.13
N ALA A 76 -22.86 -15.34 -18.98
CA ALA A 76 -23.78 -16.18 -19.77
C ALA A 76 -23.82 -15.80 -21.26
N ASP A 77 -23.35 -14.61 -21.64
CA ASP A 77 -23.34 -14.10 -23.02
C ASP A 77 -21.92 -13.67 -23.43
N PRO A 78 -21.22 -14.44 -24.29
CA PRO A 78 -19.87 -14.11 -24.72
C PRO A 78 -19.72 -12.73 -25.37
N SER A 79 -20.78 -12.17 -25.93
CA SER A 79 -20.76 -10.81 -26.52
C SER A 79 -20.71 -9.71 -25.47
N LYS A 80 -21.18 -9.99 -24.26
CA LYS A 80 -21.35 -9.03 -23.16
C LYS A 80 -20.19 -8.99 -22.17
N HIS A 81 -19.20 -9.88 -22.30
CA HIS A 81 -18.07 -9.85 -21.42
C HIS A 81 -16.73 -9.84 -22.16
N PHE A 82 -15.71 -9.43 -21.43
CA PHE A 82 -14.31 -9.50 -21.83
C PHE A 82 -13.66 -10.68 -21.08
N ALA A 83 -13.23 -11.70 -21.82
CA ALA A 83 -12.59 -12.87 -21.20
C ALA A 83 -11.29 -12.47 -20.51
N MET A 84 -11.15 -12.79 -19.22
CA MET A 84 -10.02 -12.40 -18.40
C MET A 84 -9.30 -13.62 -17.83
N ASN A 85 -8.01 -13.72 -18.15
CA ASN A 85 -7.05 -14.55 -17.43
C ASN A 85 -6.05 -13.60 -16.79
N MET A 86 -5.99 -13.62 -15.46
CA MET A 86 -5.34 -12.55 -14.69
C MET A 86 -4.04 -13.03 -14.04
N ALA A 87 -3.07 -12.16 -13.94
CA ALA A 87 -1.91 -12.34 -13.10
C ALA A 87 -1.68 -11.11 -12.22
N ILE A 88 -1.26 -11.31 -10.97
CA ILE A 88 -0.64 -10.26 -10.17
C ILE A 88 0.86 -10.50 -10.11
N VAL A 89 1.64 -9.44 -10.27
CA VAL A 89 3.08 -9.44 -10.01
C VAL A 89 3.33 -8.46 -8.88
N THR A 90 3.87 -8.96 -7.76
CA THR A 90 4.34 -8.09 -6.67
C THR A 90 5.73 -7.57 -7.01
N ALA A 91 6.11 -6.40 -6.50
CA ALA A 91 7.47 -5.89 -6.65
C ALA A 91 8.32 -6.19 -5.42
N ASP A 92 7.67 -6.09 -4.25
CA ASP A 92 8.21 -6.46 -2.95
C ASP A 92 7.10 -7.09 -2.11
N GLY A 93 7.44 -8.05 -1.28
CA GLY A 93 6.49 -8.81 -0.48
C GLY A 93 5.75 -9.89 -1.27
N THR A 94 4.72 -10.44 -0.66
CA THR A 94 3.95 -11.57 -1.18
C THR A 94 2.46 -11.29 -1.15
N VAL A 95 1.66 -12.09 -1.87
CA VAL A 95 0.19 -12.00 -1.82
C VAL A 95 -0.42 -12.47 -0.50
N THR A 96 0.39 -12.75 0.52
CA THR A 96 -0.03 -13.10 1.89
C THR A 96 0.43 -12.08 2.93
N ASP A 97 0.80 -10.88 2.50
CA ASP A 97 1.36 -9.80 3.34
C ASP A 97 0.36 -9.17 4.32
N LYS A 98 -0.89 -9.58 4.28
CA LYS A 98 -2.02 -9.02 5.04
C LYS A 98 -2.17 -7.51 4.84
N SER A 99 -1.73 -7.00 3.69
CA SER A 99 -1.68 -5.59 3.36
C SER A 99 -1.91 -5.36 1.86
N PHE A 100 -1.01 -4.62 1.22
CA PHE A 100 -1.10 -4.09 -0.13
C PHE A 100 -1.32 -5.18 -1.19
N ASN A 101 -0.45 -6.21 -1.20
CA ASN A 101 -0.51 -7.25 -2.22
C ASN A 101 -1.68 -8.22 -1.98
N GLN A 102 -1.93 -8.62 -0.72
CA GLN A 102 -3.02 -9.52 -0.39
C GLN A 102 -4.38 -8.93 -0.76
N SER A 103 -4.63 -7.65 -0.42
CA SER A 103 -5.91 -7.00 -0.76
C SER A 103 -6.17 -6.98 -2.26
N SER A 104 -5.14 -6.76 -3.06
CA SER A 104 -5.22 -6.81 -4.53
C SER A 104 -5.46 -8.24 -5.03
N TRP A 105 -4.77 -9.22 -4.44
CA TRP A 105 -4.95 -10.63 -4.80
C TRP A 105 -6.35 -11.15 -4.50
N GLU A 106 -6.93 -10.78 -3.37
CA GLU A 106 -8.32 -11.15 -3.01
C GLU A 106 -9.32 -10.65 -4.06
N ALA A 107 -9.15 -9.43 -4.59
CA ALA A 107 -10.01 -8.92 -5.66
C ALA A 107 -9.94 -9.79 -6.93
N ILE A 108 -8.74 -10.24 -7.30
CA ILE A 108 -8.52 -11.14 -8.44
C ILE A 108 -9.16 -12.50 -8.18
N GLN A 109 -8.98 -13.08 -6.99
CA GLN A 109 -9.58 -14.35 -6.60
C GLN A 109 -11.11 -14.29 -6.61
N GLN A 110 -11.72 -13.24 -6.07
CA GLN A 110 -13.16 -13.04 -6.08
C GLN A 110 -13.71 -12.90 -7.50
N MET A 111 -12.99 -12.15 -8.35
CA MET A 111 -13.38 -12.01 -9.76
C MET A 111 -13.31 -13.35 -10.49
N ALA A 112 -12.23 -14.12 -10.31
CA ALA A 112 -12.05 -15.44 -10.90
C ALA A 112 -13.10 -16.45 -10.43
N ALA A 113 -13.48 -16.43 -9.15
CA ALA A 113 -14.51 -17.28 -8.59
C ALA A 113 -15.88 -17.10 -9.29
N ILE A 114 -16.20 -15.90 -9.76
CA ILE A 114 -17.45 -15.61 -10.47
C ILE A 114 -17.29 -15.92 -11.96
N THR A 115 -16.20 -15.48 -12.58
CA THR A 115 -16.01 -15.54 -14.04
C THR A 115 -15.49 -16.89 -14.53
N GLY A 116 -14.74 -17.61 -13.70
CA GLY A 116 -14.04 -18.85 -14.08
C GLY A 116 -12.73 -18.59 -14.83
N GLY A 117 -12.24 -17.35 -14.85
CA GLY A 117 -10.95 -17.00 -15.45
C GLY A 117 -9.77 -17.60 -14.67
N GLU A 118 -8.71 -17.95 -15.39
CA GLU A 118 -7.48 -18.44 -14.76
C GLU A 118 -6.71 -17.34 -14.07
N ILE A 119 -6.15 -17.62 -12.90
CA ILE A 119 -5.39 -16.66 -12.12
C ILE A 119 -4.01 -17.19 -11.72
N THR A 120 -3.05 -16.29 -11.54
CA THR A 120 -1.70 -16.61 -11.07
C THR A 120 -1.17 -15.46 -10.23
N SER A 121 -0.52 -15.77 -9.10
CA SER A 121 0.30 -14.80 -8.38
C SER A 121 1.78 -15.06 -8.65
N ILE A 122 2.56 -14.00 -8.77
CA ILE A 122 4.00 -14.04 -8.99
C ILE A 122 4.64 -13.11 -7.96
N ASP A 123 5.17 -13.71 -6.90
CA ASP A 123 5.94 -12.98 -5.91
C ASP A 123 7.32 -12.66 -6.50
N SER A 124 7.74 -11.42 -6.36
CA SER A 124 8.97 -10.92 -6.97
C SER A 124 9.67 -9.94 -6.04
N SER A 125 10.94 -9.68 -6.35
CA SER A 125 11.68 -8.51 -5.87
C SER A 125 11.93 -7.56 -7.04
N THR A 126 12.20 -6.30 -6.77
CA THR A 126 12.46 -5.27 -7.78
C THR A 126 13.50 -5.72 -8.81
N ASP A 127 14.58 -6.36 -8.37
CA ASP A 127 15.67 -6.80 -9.25
C ASP A 127 15.30 -7.94 -10.21
N SER A 128 14.22 -8.67 -9.95
CA SER A 128 13.80 -9.83 -10.75
C SER A 128 12.59 -9.56 -11.66
N LEU A 129 12.02 -8.35 -11.65
CA LEU A 129 10.80 -8.01 -12.38
C LEU A 129 10.85 -8.30 -13.88
N SER A 130 11.94 -7.92 -14.56
CA SER A 130 12.08 -8.17 -16.01
C SER A 130 12.04 -9.67 -16.36
N GLN A 131 12.60 -10.53 -15.52
CA GLN A 131 12.53 -11.98 -15.70
C GLN A 131 11.09 -12.50 -15.51
N LYS A 132 10.34 -11.89 -14.58
CA LYS A 132 8.93 -12.25 -14.36
C LYS A 132 8.06 -11.87 -15.56
N TYR A 133 8.30 -10.70 -16.18
CA TYR A 133 7.61 -10.31 -17.40
C TYR A 133 7.94 -11.25 -18.58
N ASN A 134 9.22 -11.70 -18.72
CA ASN A 134 9.62 -12.69 -19.72
C ASN A 134 8.90 -14.04 -19.52
N SER A 135 8.66 -14.44 -18.30
CA SER A 135 7.89 -15.67 -18.02
C SER A 135 6.40 -15.46 -18.30
N LEU A 136 5.86 -14.32 -17.85
CA LEU A 136 4.42 -14.03 -17.92
C LEU A 136 3.95 -13.80 -19.36
N ILE A 137 4.78 -13.19 -20.23
CA ILE A 137 4.41 -12.95 -21.63
C ILE A 137 4.15 -14.25 -22.42
N ASN A 138 4.72 -15.37 -21.96
CA ASN A 138 4.55 -16.67 -22.59
C ASN A 138 3.32 -17.45 -22.08
N THR A 139 2.52 -16.84 -21.20
CA THR A 139 1.27 -17.42 -20.69
C THR A 139 0.05 -16.90 -21.46
N ASN A 140 -1.13 -17.41 -21.09
CA ASN A 140 -2.41 -16.93 -21.60
C ASN A 140 -2.99 -15.76 -20.78
N LYS A 141 -2.22 -15.15 -19.88
CA LYS A 141 -2.68 -14.04 -19.02
C LYS A 141 -2.76 -12.74 -19.82
N ASN A 142 -3.97 -12.23 -19.98
CA ASN A 142 -4.23 -11.00 -20.73
C ASN A 142 -4.50 -9.79 -19.84
N ILE A 143 -4.63 -9.98 -18.51
CA ILE A 143 -4.67 -8.89 -17.52
C ILE A 143 -3.48 -9.06 -16.59
N TRP A 144 -2.60 -8.05 -16.56
CA TRP A 144 -1.46 -7.99 -15.66
C TRP A 144 -1.71 -6.91 -14.60
N VAL A 145 -1.94 -7.32 -13.36
CA VAL A 145 -2.00 -6.42 -12.22
C VAL A 145 -0.59 -6.25 -11.67
N LEU A 146 -0.04 -5.07 -11.85
CA LEU A 146 1.30 -4.72 -11.39
C LEU A 146 1.19 -3.94 -10.08
N SER A 147 1.63 -4.56 -8.98
CA SER A 147 1.40 -4.09 -7.63
C SER A 147 2.60 -3.31 -7.10
N GLY A 148 2.55 -1.98 -7.20
CA GLY A 148 3.54 -1.06 -6.65
C GLY A 148 4.33 -0.25 -7.68
N PHE A 149 4.88 0.87 -7.22
CA PHE A 149 5.60 1.84 -8.05
C PHE A 149 6.92 1.32 -8.62
N GLN A 150 7.51 0.29 -8.01
CA GLN A 150 8.79 -0.30 -8.41
C GLN A 150 8.75 -0.91 -9.83
N HIS A 151 7.54 -1.24 -10.30
CA HIS A 151 7.36 -1.73 -11.68
C HIS A 151 7.70 -0.68 -12.75
N ASN A 152 7.78 0.62 -12.41
CA ASN A 152 7.93 1.69 -13.39
C ASN A 152 9.16 1.51 -14.28
N GLU A 153 10.36 1.56 -13.70
CA GLU A 153 11.62 1.47 -14.45
C GLU A 153 11.80 0.09 -15.09
N ALA A 154 11.40 -0.97 -14.37
CA ALA A 154 11.52 -2.34 -14.87
C ALA A 154 10.65 -2.57 -16.11
N LEU A 155 9.37 -2.13 -16.08
CA LEU A 155 8.46 -2.30 -17.22
C LEU A 155 8.85 -1.40 -18.39
N GLN A 156 9.30 -0.16 -18.12
CA GLN A 156 9.80 0.75 -19.15
C GLN A 156 10.99 0.15 -19.89
N SER A 157 11.98 -0.36 -19.15
CA SER A 157 13.17 -0.99 -19.72
C SER A 157 12.82 -2.27 -20.49
N TRP A 158 11.87 -3.06 -19.97
CA TRP A 158 11.43 -4.29 -20.62
C TRP A 158 10.69 -4.01 -21.93
N LEU A 159 9.81 -3.01 -21.97
CA LEU A 159 9.09 -2.57 -23.18
C LEU A 159 9.95 -1.77 -24.17
N ALA A 160 11.14 -1.29 -23.77
CA ALA A 160 12.09 -0.69 -24.69
C ALA A 160 12.71 -1.72 -25.63
N ILE A 161 12.63 -3.01 -25.31
CA ILE A 161 13.06 -4.12 -26.18
C ILE A 161 11.96 -4.36 -27.23
N PRO A 162 12.25 -4.20 -28.55
CA PRO A 162 11.23 -4.26 -29.60
C PRO A 162 10.42 -5.56 -29.62
N GLU A 163 11.07 -6.70 -29.39
CA GLU A 163 10.44 -8.03 -29.39
C GLU A 163 9.44 -8.18 -28.25
N ASN A 164 9.77 -7.64 -27.06
CA ASN A 164 8.88 -7.63 -25.91
C ASN A 164 7.66 -6.75 -26.17
N LYS A 165 7.90 -5.53 -26.69
CA LYS A 165 6.83 -4.58 -27.04
C LYS A 165 5.90 -5.14 -28.11
N GLN A 166 6.44 -5.79 -29.13
CA GLN A 166 5.67 -6.43 -30.18
C GLN A 166 4.81 -7.57 -29.62
N SER A 167 5.38 -8.44 -28.81
CA SER A 167 4.66 -9.55 -28.14
C SER A 167 3.57 -9.04 -27.23
N PHE A 168 3.87 -8.03 -26.42
CA PHE A 168 2.93 -7.38 -25.50
C PHE A 168 1.74 -6.77 -26.27
N THR A 169 2.02 -6.03 -27.33
CA THR A 169 1.00 -5.37 -28.17
C THR A 169 0.12 -6.37 -28.89
N SER A 170 0.71 -7.39 -29.52
CA SER A 170 -0.02 -8.38 -30.32
C SER A 170 -0.95 -9.25 -29.46
N LYS A 171 -0.54 -9.54 -28.22
CA LYS A 171 -1.37 -10.28 -27.24
C LYS A 171 -2.44 -9.41 -26.59
N LYS A 172 -2.50 -8.12 -26.88
CA LYS A 172 -3.46 -7.14 -26.34
C LYS A 172 -3.55 -7.18 -24.80
N ILE A 173 -2.39 -7.31 -24.15
CA ILE A 173 -2.30 -7.36 -22.69
C ILE A 173 -2.75 -6.02 -22.13
N ILE A 174 -3.58 -6.05 -21.10
CA ILE A 174 -3.99 -4.88 -20.33
C ILE A 174 -3.25 -4.90 -19.00
N VAL A 175 -2.47 -3.86 -18.74
CA VAL A 175 -1.86 -3.61 -17.44
C VAL A 175 -2.81 -2.81 -16.58
N ILE A 176 -3.07 -3.26 -15.35
CA ILE A 176 -3.66 -2.47 -14.27
C ILE A 176 -2.52 -2.18 -13.30
N GLY A 177 -2.01 -0.95 -13.34
CA GLY A 177 -0.88 -0.52 -12.51
C GLY A 177 -1.37 0.13 -11.21
N ILE A 178 -1.12 -0.50 -10.07
CA ILE A 178 -1.51 0.00 -8.75
C ILE A 178 -0.38 0.84 -8.17
N ASP A 179 -0.65 2.12 -7.86
CA ASP A 179 0.34 3.12 -7.45
C ASP A 179 1.52 3.25 -8.43
N LEU A 180 1.34 2.81 -9.66
CA LEU A 180 2.35 2.87 -10.68
C LEU A 180 2.40 4.29 -11.28
N PRO A 181 3.57 4.93 -11.37
CA PRO A 181 3.72 6.23 -12.02
C PRO A 181 3.40 6.17 -13.51
N GLY A 182 3.33 7.33 -14.15
CA GLY A 182 2.93 7.45 -15.56
C GLY A 182 3.83 6.68 -16.52
N LEU A 183 3.25 5.65 -17.14
CA LEU A 183 3.82 4.91 -18.27
C LEU A 183 2.95 5.09 -19.52
N ASP A 184 2.19 6.19 -19.57
CA ASP A 184 1.18 6.45 -20.59
C ASP A 184 1.80 6.56 -21.99
N ASP A 185 3.05 7.04 -22.09
CA ASP A 185 3.81 7.14 -23.33
C ASP A 185 4.61 5.87 -23.68
N VAL A 186 4.72 4.93 -22.73
CA VAL A 186 5.50 3.69 -22.87
C VAL A 186 4.61 2.52 -23.26
N ILE A 187 3.50 2.35 -22.52
CA ILE A 187 2.54 1.28 -22.76
C ILE A 187 1.62 1.68 -23.93
N PRO A 188 1.41 0.79 -24.93
CA PRO A 188 0.56 1.08 -26.08
C PRO A 188 -0.85 1.54 -25.66
N GLN A 189 -1.47 2.40 -26.48
CA GLN A 189 -2.79 2.93 -26.22
C GLN A 189 -3.86 1.81 -26.08
N GLY A 190 -4.71 1.95 -25.06
CA GLY A 190 -5.74 0.97 -24.74
C GLY A 190 -5.23 -0.33 -24.11
N GLN A 191 -4.03 -0.29 -23.54
CA GLN A 191 -3.43 -1.41 -22.81
C GLN A 191 -2.98 -1.04 -21.38
N TYR A 192 -3.38 0.14 -20.87
CA TYR A 192 -3.03 0.60 -19.54
C TYR A 192 -4.18 1.28 -18.81
N ILE A 193 -4.46 0.80 -17.60
CA ILE A 193 -5.30 1.47 -16.60
C ILE A 193 -4.41 1.75 -15.40
N ARG A 194 -4.06 3.02 -15.19
CA ARG A 194 -3.32 3.47 -14.02
C ARG A 194 -4.29 3.73 -12.87
N LEU A 195 -4.13 2.99 -11.77
CA LEU A 195 -5.00 3.05 -10.61
C LEU A 195 -4.25 3.66 -9.42
N ASN A 196 -4.59 4.88 -9.07
CA ASN A 196 -4.00 5.62 -7.97
C ASN A 196 -5.10 6.11 -6.99
N TYR A 197 -4.67 6.60 -5.86
CA TYR A 197 -5.52 6.93 -4.72
C TYR A 197 -5.28 8.37 -4.28
N LYS A 198 -6.35 9.08 -3.90
CA LYS A 198 -6.25 10.36 -3.20
C LYS A 198 -6.09 10.10 -1.71
N SER A 199 -4.98 9.46 -1.34
CA SER A 199 -4.67 9.08 0.03
C SER A 199 -4.58 10.28 0.97
N GLU A 200 -4.25 11.45 0.42
CA GLU A 200 -4.26 12.72 1.14
C GLU A 200 -5.62 13.07 1.75
N GLU A 201 -6.74 12.64 1.15
CA GLU A 201 -8.08 12.93 1.67
C GLU A 201 -8.35 12.16 2.99
N ALA A 202 -8.12 10.85 3.00
CA ALA A 202 -8.26 10.02 4.21
C ALA A 202 -7.20 10.38 5.26
N ALA A 203 -5.99 10.71 4.84
CA ALA A 203 -4.93 11.15 5.73
C ALA A 203 -5.26 12.50 6.39
N TYR A 204 -5.90 13.44 5.69
CA TYR A 204 -6.39 14.68 6.28
C TYR A 204 -7.41 14.41 7.38
N ILE A 205 -8.38 13.52 7.12
CA ILE A 205 -9.37 13.11 8.14
C ILE A 205 -8.65 12.52 9.36
N ALA A 206 -7.69 11.62 9.15
CA ALA A 206 -6.92 11.00 10.23
C ALA A 206 -6.10 12.02 11.03
N GLY A 207 -5.48 13.00 10.37
CA GLY A 207 -4.70 14.05 11.02
C GLY A 207 -5.54 14.98 11.87
N TYR A 208 -6.67 15.45 11.34
CA TYR A 208 -7.64 16.27 12.08
C TYR A 208 -8.20 15.51 13.28
N ALA A 209 -8.64 14.27 13.07
CA ALA A 209 -9.18 13.40 14.12
C ALA A 209 -8.14 13.10 15.20
N ASN A 210 -6.88 12.85 14.83
CA ASN A 210 -5.82 12.59 15.79
C ASN A 210 -5.54 13.81 16.67
N ALA A 211 -5.49 15.01 16.11
CA ALA A 211 -5.33 16.23 16.89
C ALA A 211 -6.52 16.47 17.85
N ALA A 212 -7.76 16.23 17.41
CA ALA A 212 -8.95 16.32 18.23
C ALA A 212 -8.93 15.30 19.38
N PHE A 213 -8.55 14.06 19.09
CA PHE A 213 -8.40 12.99 20.08
C PHE A 213 -7.37 13.33 21.15
N LEU A 214 -6.17 13.77 20.74
CA LEU A 214 -5.11 14.15 21.67
C LEU A 214 -5.51 15.37 22.55
N ALA A 215 -6.23 16.32 21.97
CA ALA A 215 -6.77 17.46 22.71
C ALA A 215 -7.80 17.06 23.76
N ALA A 216 -8.67 16.10 23.45
CA ALA A 216 -9.67 15.58 24.37
C ALA A 216 -9.03 14.70 25.46
N LYS A 217 -8.07 13.85 25.10
CA LYS A 217 -7.39 12.94 26.04
C LYS A 217 -6.43 13.69 26.97
N TYR A 218 -5.72 14.70 26.47
CA TYR A 218 -4.72 15.46 27.21
C TYR A 218 -5.07 16.95 27.26
N PRO A 219 -6.20 17.33 27.89
CA PRO A 219 -6.70 18.70 27.84
C PRO A 219 -5.74 19.72 28.47
N ASN A 220 -4.96 19.31 29.48
CA ASN A 220 -4.06 20.17 30.25
C ASN A 220 -2.57 19.79 30.07
N ASP A 221 -2.26 18.80 29.24
CA ASP A 221 -0.88 18.36 28.98
C ASP A 221 -0.51 18.60 27.51
N ALA A 222 0.11 19.75 27.25
CA ALA A 222 0.53 20.13 25.91
C ALA A 222 1.67 19.22 25.36
N ALA A 223 2.51 18.67 26.25
CA ALA A 223 3.62 17.81 25.83
C ALA A 223 3.11 16.50 25.21
N ARG A 224 2.01 15.97 25.75
CA ARG A 224 1.39 14.76 25.23
C ARG A 224 0.53 14.98 23.97
N ARG A 225 0.24 16.21 23.59
CA ARG A 225 -0.40 16.51 22.32
C ARG A 225 0.66 16.58 21.22
N SER A 226 1.26 15.45 20.91
CA SER A 226 2.39 15.35 19.97
C SER A 226 2.33 14.09 19.11
N ALA A 227 2.86 14.20 17.89
CA ALA A 227 2.92 13.14 16.92
C ALA A 227 4.24 13.12 16.16
N ILE A 228 4.59 11.98 15.60
CA ILE A 228 5.67 11.81 14.61
C ILE A 228 5.15 11.05 13.40
N THR A 229 5.66 11.38 12.23
CA THR A 229 5.47 10.61 11.00
C THR A 229 6.77 10.43 10.27
N VAL A 230 6.89 9.33 9.52
CA VAL A 230 8.01 9.03 8.63
C VAL A 230 7.50 8.46 7.32
N GLY A 231 8.31 8.49 6.26
CA GLY A 231 8.00 7.92 4.96
C GLY A 231 9.10 7.03 4.43
N GLY A 232 8.71 5.96 3.74
CA GLY A 232 9.63 5.03 3.11
C GLY A 232 10.39 5.62 1.93
N GLY A 233 9.83 6.64 1.27
CA GLY A 233 10.45 7.31 0.13
C GLY A 233 9.80 8.66 -0.20
N ALA A 234 10.55 9.54 -0.86
CA ALA A 234 10.08 10.86 -1.27
C ALA A 234 9.38 10.80 -2.65
N PHE A 235 8.22 10.17 -2.74
CA PHE A 235 7.36 10.13 -3.92
C PHE A 235 5.88 10.18 -3.51
N ALA A 236 5.00 10.60 -4.44
CA ALA A 236 3.62 10.97 -4.15
C ALA A 236 2.80 9.86 -3.45
N ALA A 237 3.00 8.58 -3.78
CA ALA A 237 2.29 7.48 -3.12
C ALA A 237 2.57 7.37 -1.60
N VAL A 238 3.65 8.01 -1.11
CA VAL A 238 4.01 8.13 0.31
C VAL A 238 3.73 9.53 0.84
N THR A 239 4.20 10.56 0.13
CA THR A 239 4.16 11.93 0.62
C THR A 239 2.75 12.53 0.60
N ASP A 240 1.81 12.02 -0.21
CA ASP A 240 0.40 12.39 -0.16
C ASP A 240 -0.25 12.02 1.20
N PHE A 241 0.07 10.85 1.76
CA PHE A 241 -0.36 10.51 3.13
C PHE A 241 0.16 11.51 4.17
N ILE A 242 1.47 11.77 4.13
CA ILE A 242 2.11 12.65 5.11
C ILE A 242 1.57 14.08 4.99
N ALA A 243 1.45 14.60 3.76
CA ALA A 243 0.93 15.94 3.51
C ALA A 243 -0.52 16.09 3.97
N GLY A 244 -1.38 15.11 3.67
CA GLY A 244 -2.76 15.09 4.14
C GLY A 244 -2.84 15.06 5.67
N TYR A 245 -2.10 14.15 6.31
CA TYR A 245 -2.08 14.02 7.77
C TYR A 245 -1.64 15.32 8.46
N LEU A 246 -0.55 15.93 7.99
CA LEU A 246 -0.06 17.19 8.53
C LEU A 246 -1.04 18.35 8.28
N ALA A 247 -1.65 18.43 7.09
CA ALA A 247 -2.66 19.45 6.78
C ALA A 247 -3.90 19.32 7.68
N GLY A 248 -4.33 18.09 7.99
CA GLY A 248 -5.41 17.83 8.94
C GLY A 248 -5.10 18.32 10.36
N ILE A 249 -3.89 18.05 10.86
CA ILE A 249 -3.42 18.58 12.15
C ILE A 249 -3.39 20.12 12.12
N LYS A 250 -2.82 20.71 11.06
CA LYS A 250 -2.78 22.17 10.87
C LYS A 250 -4.18 22.79 10.95
N ALA A 251 -5.14 22.19 10.23
CA ALA A 251 -6.52 22.68 10.21
C ALA A 251 -7.18 22.62 11.60
N TYR A 252 -6.99 21.52 12.33
CA TYR A 252 -7.47 21.42 13.72
C TYR A 252 -6.84 22.48 14.63
N ASN A 253 -5.52 22.65 14.56
CA ASN A 253 -4.77 23.61 15.36
C ASN A 253 -5.22 25.05 15.09
N ALA A 254 -5.52 25.40 13.84
CA ALA A 254 -6.03 26.72 13.48
C ALA A 254 -7.40 27.02 14.12
N ALA A 255 -8.28 26.01 14.18
CA ALA A 255 -9.59 26.11 14.82
C ALA A 255 -9.51 26.03 16.38
N ASN A 256 -8.43 25.48 16.93
CA ASN A 256 -8.26 25.20 18.36
C ASN A 256 -6.90 25.68 18.89
N PRO A 257 -6.60 26.99 18.92
CA PRO A 257 -5.26 27.53 19.18
C PRO A 257 -4.72 27.22 20.60
N THR A 258 -5.58 26.92 21.56
CA THR A 258 -5.19 26.55 22.94
C THR A 258 -4.98 25.05 23.13
N LYS A 259 -5.29 24.24 22.11
CA LYS A 259 -5.26 22.76 22.16
C LYS A 259 -4.42 22.16 21.02
N LYS A 260 -3.40 22.89 20.55
CA LYS A 260 -2.57 22.49 19.43
C LYS A 260 -1.86 21.15 19.66
N THR A 261 -1.77 20.36 18.60
CA THR A 261 -0.89 19.18 18.49
C THR A 261 0.39 19.59 17.76
N LYS A 262 1.54 19.15 18.24
CA LYS A 262 2.87 19.40 17.66
C LYS A 262 3.43 18.16 16.98
N ILE A 263 4.34 18.39 16.03
CA ILE A 263 5.18 17.34 15.44
C ILE A 263 6.55 17.41 16.14
N THR A 264 7.01 16.26 16.66
CA THR A 264 8.24 16.22 17.49
C THR A 264 9.53 16.36 16.69
N ALA A 265 9.49 16.17 15.37
CA ALA A 265 10.65 16.39 14.49
C ALA A 265 10.45 17.62 13.61
N ASN A 266 11.50 18.43 13.44
CA ASN A 266 11.49 19.58 12.52
C ASN A 266 11.64 19.15 11.05
N THR A 267 12.25 17.99 10.81
CA THR A 267 12.43 17.38 9.49
C THR A 267 11.86 15.97 9.53
N ILE A 268 10.91 15.70 8.65
CA ILE A 268 10.35 14.36 8.50
C ILE A 268 11.30 13.51 7.66
N LYS A 269 11.62 12.30 8.15
CA LYS A 269 12.40 11.31 7.41
C LYS A 269 11.54 10.74 6.29
N LEU A 270 11.99 10.86 5.02
CA LEU A 270 11.35 10.32 3.82
C LEU A 270 12.23 9.26 3.11
N ASP A 271 13.17 8.69 3.82
CA ASP A 271 14.20 7.77 3.32
C ASP A 271 14.36 6.52 4.19
N THR A 272 13.28 6.13 4.90
CA THR A 272 13.36 4.96 5.81
C THR A 272 13.30 3.63 5.08
N ASN A 273 13.06 3.61 3.76
CA ASN A 273 12.78 2.43 2.95
C ASN A 273 11.50 1.68 3.40
N PHE A 274 11.28 0.48 2.85
CA PHE A 274 10.09 -0.33 3.10
C PHE A 274 10.45 -1.69 3.71
N THR A 275 11.70 -1.85 4.16
CA THR A 275 12.21 -3.09 4.75
C THR A 275 12.59 -2.85 6.20
N VAL A 276 12.17 -3.77 7.07
CA VAL A 276 12.58 -3.76 8.47
C VAL A 276 13.98 -4.33 8.56
N ASP A 277 14.97 -3.45 8.72
CA ASP A 277 16.38 -3.78 8.95
C ASP A 277 16.90 -3.05 10.19
N VAL A 278 18.18 -3.24 10.51
CA VAL A 278 18.82 -2.63 11.68
C VAL A 278 18.77 -1.11 11.61
N THR A 279 19.00 -0.52 10.44
CA THR A 279 19.06 0.94 10.25
C THR A 279 17.69 1.58 10.38
N SER A 280 16.67 1.02 9.70
CA SER A 280 15.29 1.51 9.78
C SER A 280 14.75 1.38 11.20
N LYS A 281 15.04 0.25 11.88
CA LYS A 281 14.63 0.03 13.27
C LYS A 281 15.24 1.07 14.21
N GLN A 282 16.55 1.26 14.18
CA GLN A 282 17.24 2.26 15.01
C GLN A 282 16.76 3.69 14.75
N THR A 283 16.49 4.01 13.49
CA THR A 283 15.93 5.32 13.10
C THR A 283 14.56 5.55 13.74
N LEU A 284 13.65 4.59 13.65
CA LEU A 284 12.29 4.71 14.19
C LEU A 284 12.30 4.73 15.72
N GLU A 285 13.11 3.88 16.36
CA GLU A 285 13.31 3.88 17.81
C GLU A 285 13.84 5.23 18.32
N GLY A 286 14.83 5.81 17.63
CA GLY A 286 15.36 7.12 17.93
C GLY A 286 14.32 8.24 17.80
N LEU A 287 13.50 8.21 16.75
CA LEU A 287 12.42 9.20 16.55
C LEU A 287 11.31 9.04 17.59
N ALA A 288 10.96 7.83 17.98
CA ALA A 288 9.98 7.58 19.03
C ALA A 288 10.49 7.98 20.42
N ALA A 289 11.80 7.90 20.68
CA ALA A 289 12.42 8.38 21.92
C ALA A 289 12.50 9.90 21.97
N ASN A 290 12.79 10.55 20.83
CA ASN A 290 12.97 12.01 20.77
C ASN A 290 11.63 12.74 20.88
N GLY A 291 11.48 13.54 21.94
CA GLY A 291 10.25 14.29 22.23
C GLY A 291 9.05 13.41 22.62
N SER A 292 9.24 12.11 22.77
CA SER A 292 8.23 11.15 23.22
C SER A 292 6.84 11.35 22.59
N PRO A 293 6.69 11.32 21.26
CA PRO A 293 5.40 11.57 20.59
C PRO A 293 4.34 10.58 21.03
N SER A 294 3.13 11.06 21.33
CA SER A 294 2.00 10.20 21.71
C SER A 294 1.43 9.43 20.49
N THR A 295 1.55 9.97 19.27
CA THR A 295 1.08 9.27 18.07
C THR A 295 2.24 8.98 17.11
N LEU A 296 2.27 7.74 16.60
CA LEU A 296 3.30 7.22 15.73
C LEU A 296 2.67 6.79 14.39
N LEU A 297 3.16 7.34 13.28
CA LEU A 297 2.72 7.02 11.92
C LEU A 297 3.92 6.71 11.03
N ALA A 298 4.02 5.49 10.52
CA ALA A 298 5.01 5.12 9.51
C ALA A 298 4.31 4.90 8.15
N VAL A 299 4.54 5.80 7.20
CA VAL A 299 4.08 5.63 5.81
C VAL A 299 5.14 4.82 5.05
N ALA A 300 5.31 3.59 5.50
CA ALA A 300 6.35 2.66 5.03
C ALA A 300 5.95 1.19 5.28
N GLY A 301 4.66 0.88 5.22
CA GLY A 301 4.10 -0.46 5.33
C GLY A 301 4.61 -1.27 6.53
N PRO A 302 5.58 -2.19 6.34
CA PRO A 302 6.11 -3.05 7.38
C PRO A 302 6.76 -2.32 8.56
N LEU A 303 7.23 -1.09 8.37
CA LEU A 303 7.86 -0.30 9.45
C LEU A 303 6.85 0.12 10.53
N THR A 304 5.55 0.09 10.25
CA THR A 304 4.52 0.20 11.30
C THR A 304 4.74 -0.84 12.39
N GLY A 305 5.28 -2.02 12.08
CA GLY A 305 5.62 -3.06 13.06
C GLY A 305 6.62 -2.61 14.11
N VAL A 306 7.62 -1.82 13.74
CA VAL A 306 8.60 -1.26 14.69
C VAL A 306 7.89 -0.33 15.68
N PHE A 307 7.04 0.58 15.21
CA PHE A 307 6.25 1.44 16.08
C PHE A 307 5.23 0.64 16.90
N ALA A 308 4.69 -0.45 16.35
CA ALA A 308 3.77 -1.34 17.06
C ALA A 308 4.46 -2.05 18.23
N ASP A 309 5.69 -2.50 18.07
CA ASP A 309 6.47 -3.10 19.15
C ASP A 309 6.76 -2.06 20.26
N ILE A 310 7.08 -0.83 19.92
CA ILE A 310 7.28 0.26 20.89
C ILE A 310 5.97 0.53 21.64
N ALA A 311 4.85 0.67 20.93
CA ALA A 311 3.54 0.95 21.53
C ALA A 311 2.98 -0.22 22.35
N ALA A 312 3.40 -1.47 22.10
CA ALA A 312 3.02 -2.62 22.91
C ALA A 312 3.50 -2.48 24.36
N GLY A 313 4.67 -1.89 24.55
CA GLY A 313 5.27 -1.65 25.88
C GLY A 313 4.88 -0.31 26.52
N ASP A 314 4.20 0.58 25.80
CA ASP A 314 3.86 1.94 26.28
C ASP A 314 2.38 2.25 26.05
N HIS A 315 1.63 2.36 27.16
CA HIS A 315 0.18 2.58 27.14
C HIS A 315 -0.23 3.99 26.66
N ASP A 316 0.68 4.92 26.62
CA ASP A 316 0.47 6.30 26.19
C ASP A 316 0.85 6.55 24.72
N ARG A 317 1.16 5.47 23.98
CA ARG A 317 1.45 5.51 22.55
C ARG A 317 0.26 5.02 21.74
N PHE A 318 -0.04 5.77 20.68
CA PHE A 318 -1.09 5.47 19.71
C PHE A 318 -0.49 5.27 18.34
N LEU A 319 -1.08 4.37 17.57
CA LEU A 319 -0.63 4.01 16.23
C LEU A 319 -1.63 4.51 15.19
N ILE A 320 -1.11 4.97 14.06
CA ILE A 320 -1.87 5.11 12.84
C ILE A 320 -1.24 4.18 11.79
N GLY A 321 -2.03 3.21 11.31
CA GLY A 321 -1.63 2.30 10.25
C GLY A 321 -1.83 2.91 8.86
N VAL A 322 -1.36 2.21 7.83
CA VAL A 322 -1.48 2.62 6.42
C VAL A 322 -1.92 1.47 5.52
N ASP A 323 -2.55 1.81 4.40
CA ASP A 323 -3.04 0.95 3.32
C ASP A 323 -4.18 0.03 3.73
N THR A 324 -4.03 -0.75 4.77
CA THR A 324 -5.03 -1.68 5.32
C THR A 324 -5.26 -1.42 6.80
N ASP A 325 -6.27 -2.04 7.41
CA ASP A 325 -6.46 -2.02 8.86
C ASP A 325 -5.36 -2.82 9.57
N GLN A 326 -4.23 -2.15 9.82
CA GLN A 326 -3.05 -2.78 10.39
C GLN A 326 -3.23 -3.21 11.86
N SER A 327 -4.32 -2.80 12.52
CA SER A 327 -4.67 -3.33 13.84
C SER A 327 -4.95 -4.85 13.82
N LEU A 328 -5.34 -5.38 12.66
CA LEU A 328 -5.56 -6.81 12.43
C LEU A 328 -4.26 -7.59 12.21
N VAL A 329 -3.19 -6.89 11.83
CA VAL A 329 -1.87 -7.48 11.54
C VAL A 329 -1.02 -7.54 12.80
N TYR A 330 -0.94 -6.43 13.54
CA TYR A 330 -0.07 -6.30 14.71
C TYR A 330 -0.84 -6.65 16.00
N THR A 331 -1.13 -7.94 16.18
CA THR A 331 -2.01 -8.48 17.25
C THR A 331 -1.56 -8.13 18.66
N ARG A 332 -0.24 -8.02 18.94
CA ARG A 332 0.31 -7.59 20.24
C ARG A 332 -0.01 -6.14 20.57
N SER A 333 -0.26 -5.31 19.56
CA SER A 333 -0.51 -3.88 19.67
C SER A 333 -1.89 -3.49 19.14
N THR A 334 -2.80 -4.45 18.92
CA THR A 334 -4.14 -4.19 18.38
C THR A 334 -4.83 -3.06 19.15
N ARG A 335 -4.74 -3.05 20.46
CA ARG A 335 -5.38 -2.04 21.33
C ARG A 335 -4.62 -0.70 21.40
N ARG A 336 -3.72 -0.43 20.45
CA ARG A 336 -2.96 0.82 20.31
C ARG A 336 -3.31 1.60 19.07
N PHE A 337 -4.06 1.01 18.13
CA PHE A 337 -4.41 1.70 16.90
C PHE A 337 -5.54 2.70 17.14
N PHE A 338 -5.19 3.99 16.97
CA PHE A 338 -6.15 5.07 16.89
C PHE A 338 -6.98 4.92 15.59
N THR A 339 -6.33 4.63 14.50
CA THR A 339 -6.95 4.32 13.19
C THR A 339 -5.91 3.70 12.26
N SER A 340 -6.32 3.35 11.03
CA SER A 340 -5.44 3.15 9.88
C SER A 340 -5.97 3.97 8.71
N ILE A 341 -5.09 4.62 7.96
CA ILE A 341 -5.42 5.34 6.74
C ILE A 341 -5.47 4.32 5.61
N LEU A 342 -6.67 4.06 5.09
CA LEU A 342 -6.93 2.96 4.18
C LEU A 342 -6.78 3.39 2.72
N LYS A 343 -6.08 2.58 1.93
CA LYS A 343 -6.30 2.43 0.50
C LYS A 343 -7.15 1.19 0.29
N ASN A 344 -8.35 1.36 -0.22
CA ASN A 344 -9.29 0.26 -0.44
C ASN A 344 -8.93 -0.50 -1.73
N LEU A 345 -7.74 -1.12 -1.74
CA LEU A 345 -7.12 -1.79 -2.89
C LEU A 345 -8.01 -2.87 -3.48
N GLY A 346 -8.54 -3.75 -2.62
CA GLY A 346 -9.47 -4.79 -3.06
C GLY A 346 -10.74 -4.21 -3.69
N TYR A 347 -11.33 -3.18 -3.05
CA TYR A 347 -12.53 -2.51 -3.55
C TYR A 347 -12.32 -1.88 -4.93
N SER A 348 -11.23 -1.13 -5.07
CA SER A 348 -10.92 -0.40 -6.30
C SER A 348 -10.59 -1.35 -7.45
N LEU A 349 -9.72 -2.33 -7.21
CA LEU A 349 -9.34 -3.30 -8.21
C LEU A 349 -10.51 -4.19 -8.65
N PHE A 350 -11.32 -4.69 -7.70
CA PHE A 350 -12.51 -5.46 -8.03
C PHE A 350 -13.50 -4.63 -8.87
N SER A 351 -13.70 -3.34 -8.53
CA SER A 351 -14.57 -2.45 -9.30
C SER A 351 -14.08 -2.24 -10.73
N VAL A 352 -12.77 -2.03 -10.92
CA VAL A 352 -12.14 -1.91 -12.24
C VAL A 352 -12.31 -3.21 -13.04
N LEU A 353 -11.98 -4.37 -12.44
CA LEU A 353 -12.09 -5.67 -13.08
C LEU A 353 -13.55 -6.01 -13.47
N ALA A 354 -14.51 -5.73 -12.58
CA ALA A 354 -15.92 -5.98 -12.84
C ALA A 354 -16.45 -5.14 -13.99
N ASP A 355 -16.11 -3.84 -14.03
CA ASP A 355 -16.56 -2.93 -15.09
C ASP A 355 -15.85 -3.22 -16.43
N LEU A 356 -14.57 -3.62 -16.39
CA LEU A 356 -13.85 -4.07 -17.58
C LEU A 356 -14.45 -5.39 -18.12
N TYR A 357 -14.73 -6.34 -17.24
CA TYR A 357 -15.35 -7.62 -17.60
C TYR A 357 -16.71 -7.43 -18.26
N THR A 358 -17.59 -6.62 -17.67
CA THR A 358 -18.94 -6.35 -18.14
C THR A 358 -19.00 -5.34 -19.29
N LYS A 359 -17.85 -4.92 -19.84
CA LYS A 359 -17.73 -3.92 -20.93
C LYS A 359 -18.51 -2.63 -20.63
N LYS A 360 -18.51 -2.20 -19.37
CA LYS A 360 -19.28 -1.05 -18.92
C LYS A 360 -18.67 0.24 -19.45
N THR A 361 -19.36 0.91 -20.36
CA THR A 361 -18.94 2.22 -20.86
C THR A 361 -19.26 3.32 -19.85
N ASN A 362 -18.52 4.42 -19.86
CA ASN A 362 -18.73 5.58 -18.98
C ASN A 362 -18.59 5.30 -17.47
N SER A 363 -17.85 4.25 -17.11
CA SER A 363 -17.54 3.98 -15.72
C SER A 363 -16.46 4.90 -15.18
N LYS A 364 -16.69 5.49 -13.98
CA LYS A 364 -15.66 6.25 -13.27
C LYS A 364 -14.46 5.36 -12.89
N TYR A 365 -14.69 4.05 -12.69
CA TYR A 365 -13.63 3.08 -12.35
C TYR A 365 -12.75 2.72 -13.54
N LEU A 366 -13.21 2.97 -14.76
CA LEU A 366 -12.40 2.78 -15.97
C LEU A 366 -11.74 4.08 -16.47
N GLY A 367 -12.12 5.26 -15.93
CA GLY A 367 -11.47 6.54 -16.26
C GLY A 367 -11.46 6.88 -17.75
N GLY A 368 -12.44 6.37 -18.52
CA GLY A 368 -12.50 6.54 -19.96
C GLY A 368 -11.56 5.61 -20.75
N PHE A 369 -11.11 4.51 -20.15
CA PHE A 369 -10.35 3.47 -20.84
C PHE A 369 -11.16 2.89 -22.02
N VAL A 370 -10.49 2.75 -23.17
CA VAL A 370 -11.02 2.07 -24.34
C VAL A 370 -9.98 1.11 -24.86
N GLN A 371 -10.26 -0.19 -24.82
CA GLN A 371 -9.34 -1.24 -25.23
C GLN A 371 -8.80 -0.98 -26.64
N SER A 372 -7.50 -1.12 -26.81
CA SER A 372 -6.74 -0.88 -28.05
C SER A 372 -6.85 0.54 -28.62
N GLN A 373 -7.37 1.51 -27.87
CA GLN A 373 -7.52 2.90 -28.33
C GLN A 373 -7.04 3.94 -27.32
N LYS A 374 -7.35 3.79 -26.02
CA LYS A 374 -7.10 4.83 -25.04
C LYS A 374 -6.73 4.23 -23.67
N ASN A 375 -5.57 4.64 -23.16
CA ASN A 375 -5.18 4.41 -21.79
C ASN A 375 -6.00 5.27 -20.82
N ALA A 376 -6.05 4.90 -19.55
CA ALA A 376 -6.77 5.65 -18.54
C ALA A 376 -5.97 5.86 -17.27
N PHE A 377 -6.22 7.01 -16.64
CA PHE A 377 -5.77 7.32 -15.30
C PHE A 377 -6.97 7.45 -14.37
N VAL A 378 -7.05 6.58 -13.38
CA VAL A 378 -8.09 6.56 -12.36
C VAL A 378 -7.44 6.95 -11.03
N LYS A 379 -7.77 8.13 -10.50
CA LYS A 379 -7.35 8.60 -9.17
C LYS A 379 -8.59 9.07 -8.42
N LEU A 380 -9.14 8.23 -7.57
CA LEU A 380 -10.37 8.48 -6.82
C LEU A 380 -10.08 8.59 -5.33
N GLY A 381 -11.00 9.18 -4.58
CA GLY A 381 -10.80 9.59 -3.20
C GLY A 381 -11.83 9.02 -2.22
N TYR A 382 -12.01 9.74 -1.12
CA TYR A 382 -12.86 9.35 0.01
C TYR A 382 -14.32 9.18 -0.38
N LYS A 383 -14.88 10.13 -1.14
CA LYS A 383 -16.29 10.06 -1.61
C LYS A 383 -16.55 8.87 -2.55
N ASP A 384 -15.51 8.35 -3.17
CA ASP A 384 -15.58 7.21 -4.08
C ASP A 384 -15.29 5.87 -3.40
N LYS A 385 -15.02 5.87 -2.09
CA LYS A 385 -14.61 4.71 -1.29
C LYS A 385 -13.27 4.10 -1.74
N PHE A 386 -12.41 4.86 -2.41
CA PHE A 386 -11.07 4.41 -2.76
C PHE A 386 -10.10 4.56 -1.60
N VAL A 387 -10.39 5.49 -0.71
CA VAL A 387 -9.67 5.67 0.55
C VAL A 387 -10.68 5.87 1.69
N ASP A 388 -10.29 5.52 2.91
CA ASP A 388 -11.09 5.69 4.13
C ASP A 388 -10.16 5.68 5.35
N ILE A 389 -10.72 5.68 6.54
CA ILE A 389 -10.00 5.43 7.80
C ILE A 389 -10.69 4.32 8.58
N ALA A 390 -9.88 3.44 9.20
CA ALA A 390 -10.38 2.33 10.00
C ALA A 390 -10.97 2.79 11.34
N ASN A 391 -11.82 1.96 11.92
CA ASN A 391 -12.32 2.18 13.26
C ASN A 391 -11.20 2.02 14.31
N PRO A 392 -11.21 2.79 15.41
CA PRO A 392 -10.23 2.66 16.47
C PRO A 392 -10.38 1.34 17.23
N THR A 393 -9.26 0.77 17.63
CA THR A 393 -9.20 -0.46 18.43
C THR A 393 -8.67 -0.23 19.84
N LEU A 394 -8.65 1.03 20.27
CA LEU A 394 -8.22 1.46 21.60
C LEU A 394 -9.08 0.88 22.73
N PRO A 395 -8.61 0.92 24.01
CA PRO A 395 -9.44 0.62 25.17
C PRO A 395 -10.68 1.52 25.27
N ASP A 396 -11.73 1.07 25.95
CA ASP A 396 -13.08 1.63 25.88
C ASP A 396 -13.20 3.14 26.08
N SER A 397 -12.52 3.72 27.08
CA SER A 397 -12.53 5.17 27.29
C SER A 397 -11.88 5.94 26.15
N ASP A 398 -10.73 5.45 25.68
CA ASP A 398 -10.00 6.06 24.58
C ASP A 398 -10.70 5.84 23.24
N LYS A 399 -11.33 4.67 23.07
CA LYS A 399 -12.12 4.34 21.89
C LYS A 399 -13.31 5.28 21.73
N THR A 400 -13.97 5.63 22.82
CA THR A 400 -15.09 6.59 22.79
C THR A 400 -14.61 7.97 22.32
N LEU A 401 -13.50 8.47 22.86
CA LEU A 401 -12.90 9.73 22.42
C LEU A 401 -12.45 9.69 20.96
N ALA A 402 -11.84 8.57 20.56
CA ALA A 402 -11.37 8.38 19.20
C ALA A 402 -12.51 8.31 18.18
N ASN A 403 -13.58 7.58 18.48
CA ASN A 403 -14.77 7.52 17.63
C ASN A 403 -15.38 8.90 17.42
N LYS A 404 -15.55 9.67 18.51
CA LYS A 404 -16.07 11.05 18.40
C LYS A 404 -15.15 11.93 17.55
N ALA A 405 -13.84 11.86 17.78
CA ALA A 405 -12.88 12.64 17.02
C ALA A 405 -12.88 12.30 15.51
N ILE A 406 -13.03 11.02 15.18
CA ILE A 406 -13.15 10.54 13.80
C ILE A 406 -14.46 11.02 13.16
N GLU A 407 -15.58 10.93 13.87
CA GLU A 407 -16.87 11.41 13.39
C GLU A 407 -16.85 12.93 13.12
N ASP A 408 -16.34 13.70 14.07
CA ASP A 408 -16.20 15.16 13.95
C ASP A 408 -15.27 15.51 12.75
N ALA A 409 -14.18 14.76 12.53
CA ALA A 409 -13.27 14.98 11.43
C ALA A 409 -13.88 14.63 10.06
N LYS A 410 -14.64 13.53 9.97
CA LYS A 410 -15.38 13.18 8.75
C LYS A 410 -16.42 14.26 8.42
N LYS A 411 -17.15 14.71 9.40
CA LYS A 411 -18.12 15.81 9.25
C LYS A 411 -17.43 17.10 8.77
N HIS A 412 -16.31 17.49 9.40
CA HIS A 412 -15.52 18.64 8.99
C HIS A 412 -15.03 18.53 7.55
N PHE A 413 -14.53 17.35 7.15
CA PHE A 413 -14.12 17.09 5.77
C PHE A 413 -15.27 17.24 4.79
N ASP A 414 -16.42 16.62 5.09
CA ASP A 414 -17.60 16.67 4.21
C ASP A 414 -18.15 18.09 4.04
N GLU A 415 -18.27 18.85 5.14
CA GLU A 415 -18.70 20.25 5.12
C GLU A 415 -17.74 21.12 4.30
N LYS A 416 -16.42 20.97 4.54
CA LYS A 416 -15.41 21.78 3.87
C LYS A 416 -15.31 21.47 2.37
N THR A 417 -15.59 20.23 1.97
CA THR A 417 -15.45 19.76 0.59
C THR A 417 -16.78 19.63 -0.17
N ALA A 418 -17.90 20.01 0.43
CA ALA A 418 -19.24 19.81 -0.16
C ALA A 418 -19.38 20.37 -1.57
N ASN A 419 -18.86 21.57 -1.82
CA ASN A 419 -18.93 22.27 -3.09
C ASN A 419 -17.56 22.38 -3.79
N SER A 420 -16.58 21.57 -3.36
CA SER A 420 -15.23 21.65 -3.89
C SER A 420 -15.13 20.96 -5.25
N THR A 421 -14.56 21.64 -6.23
CA THR A 421 -14.10 21.05 -7.50
C THR A 421 -12.67 20.53 -7.41
N ASP A 422 -11.90 21.01 -6.41
CA ASP A 422 -10.54 20.62 -6.12
C ASP A 422 -10.37 20.46 -4.61
N VAL A 423 -10.58 19.24 -4.13
CA VAL A 423 -10.52 18.88 -2.70
C VAL A 423 -9.15 19.18 -2.10
N ARG A 424 -8.08 18.86 -2.82
CA ARG A 424 -6.70 19.08 -2.35
C ARG A 424 -6.42 20.56 -2.05
N LYS A 425 -6.78 21.43 -2.99
CA LYS A 425 -6.65 22.88 -2.83
C LYS A 425 -7.53 23.40 -1.69
N THR A 426 -8.78 22.93 -1.62
CA THR A 426 -9.74 23.34 -0.56
C THR A 426 -9.25 22.98 0.83
N LEU A 427 -8.55 21.85 0.97
CA LEU A 427 -7.97 21.38 2.23
C LEU A 427 -6.56 21.94 2.48
N GLU A 428 -6.06 22.82 1.62
CA GLU A 428 -4.72 23.40 1.69
C GLU A 428 -3.58 22.36 1.77
N ILE A 429 -3.78 21.22 1.07
CA ILE A 429 -2.77 20.17 0.98
C ILE A 429 -1.83 20.50 -0.17
N PRO A 430 -0.51 20.68 0.06
CA PRO A 430 0.42 21.01 -1.02
C PRO A 430 0.53 19.87 -2.03
N GLU A 431 0.76 20.24 -3.30
CA GLU A 431 1.09 19.25 -4.33
C GLU A 431 2.42 18.56 -4.01
N MET A 432 2.50 17.23 -4.28
CA MET A 432 3.68 16.41 -4.03
C MET A 432 4.36 15.96 -5.33
N ASP A 433 4.36 16.83 -6.33
CA ASP A 433 4.97 16.61 -7.65
C ASP A 433 6.49 16.87 -7.67
N LYS A 434 6.95 17.78 -6.84
CA LYS A 434 8.35 18.21 -6.70
C LYS A 434 8.62 18.77 -5.32
N ASP A 435 9.89 18.93 -4.97
CA ASP A 435 10.35 19.53 -3.71
C ASP A 435 9.63 18.98 -2.46
N GLN A 436 9.31 17.70 -2.49
CA GLN A 436 8.44 17.04 -1.50
C GLN A 436 8.96 17.21 -0.07
N GLN A 437 10.26 17.01 0.13
CA GLN A 437 10.89 17.20 1.45
C GLN A 437 10.70 18.61 1.98
N ALA A 438 10.92 19.63 1.14
CA ALA A 438 10.77 21.03 1.53
C ALA A 438 9.32 21.36 1.87
N ARG A 439 8.36 20.87 1.06
CA ARG A 439 6.92 21.09 1.28
C ARG A 439 6.42 20.41 2.57
N ILE A 440 6.87 19.21 2.86
CA ILE A 440 6.56 18.51 4.12
C ILE A 440 7.14 19.28 5.32
N ASN A 441 8.40 19.69 5.25
CA ASN A 441 9.04 20.45 6.34
C ASN A 441 8.38 21.82 6.55
N ALA A 442 7.88 22.47 5.50
CA ALA A 442 7.12 23.71 5.61
C ALA A 442 5.82 23.49 6.41
N LEU A 443 5.06 22.44 6.13
CA LEU A 443 3.87 22.08 6.93
C LEU A 443 4.21 21.83 8.40
N VAL A 444 5.30 21.12 8.70
CA VAL A 444 5.75 20.89 10.08
C VAL A 444 6.06 22.22 10.77
N SER A 445 6.76 23.12 10.06
CA SER A 445 7.09 24.44 10.59
C SER A 445 5.84 25.28 10.91
N GLU A 446 4.80 25.18 10.08
CA GLU A 446 3.52 25.85 10.31
C GLU A 446 2.74 25.27 11.50
N ILE A 447 2.75 23.94 11.68
CA ILE A 447 2.09 23.26 12.80
C ILE A 447 2.75 23.62 14.13
N ASN A 448 4.07 23.75 14.15
CA ASN A 448 4.85 23.96 15.37
C ASN A 448 4.95 25.44 15.81
N LYS A 449 4.47 26.39 14.99
CA LYS A 449 4.27 27.80 15.37
C LYS A 449 3.08 27.95 16.33
#